data_e592b30cc8bb5f8ae1d6465b57fdb565
#
_entry.id   e592b30cc8bb5f8ae1d6465b57fdb565
#
_cell.length_a   1.000
_cell.length_b   1.000
_cell.length_c   1.000
_cell.angle_alpha   90.00
_cell.angle_beta   90.00
_cell.angle_gamma   90.00
#
_symmetry.space_group_name_H-M   'P 1'
#
loop_
_entity.id
_entity.type
_entity.pdbx_description
1 polymer ?
#
loop_
_entity_poly.entity_id
_entity_poly.type
_entity_poly.pdbx_seq_one_letter_code
_entity_poly.pdbx_strand_id
1 'polypeptide(L)'
;MAESVMYHEGNRQLQDRFDSRRISDRLEEKLMRKEFSADDKQFIEGLPYFFLATADAEGRPDCSFKGGAPGFVRITGPSEIAFPDYDGNGMFKSLGNIVANADVGLLFIAMHDKPRRLRVNGSASVSDNDPLLAEIVGAHLIVRVTARAIFPNCPRYIPTMGAIEPSMYVPIAGQDAPEPAWKGFADFKDCIHPRQPTFKG
;
A
#
# COMPACT_ATOMS: atom_id res chain seq x y z
N MET A 1 -12.95 28.60 10.44
CA MET A 1 -13.15 27.14 10.25
C MET A 1 -11.80 26.51 10.09
N ALA A 2 -11.53 25.35 10.70
CA ALA A 2 -10.29 24.64 10.45
C ALA A 2 -10.20 24.23 8.98
N GLU A 3 -9.00 24.27 8.40
CA GLU A 3 -8.75 23.83 7.03
C GLU A 3 -9.02 22.33 6.91
N SER A 4 -9.71 21.91 5.83
CA SER A 4 -10.05 20.52 5.60
C SER A 4 -8.77 19.70 5.31
N VAL A 5 -8.64 18.54 5.92
CA VAL A 5 -7.55 17.60 5.66
C VAL A 5 -7.81 16.80 4.39
N MET A 6 -9.08 16.56 4.03
CA MET A 6 -9.46 15.71 2.91
C MET A 6 -9.73 16.47 1.62
N TYR A 7 -10.13 17.75 1.70
CA TYR A 7 -10.69 18.47 0.55
C TYR A 7 -9.92 19.76 0.28
N HIS A 8 -9.33 19.85 -0.89
CA HIS A 8 -8.73 21.07 -1.43
C HIS A 8 -9.75 21.84 -2.30
N GLU A 9 -9.34 23.00 -2.82
CA GLU A 9 -10.21 23.89 -3.59
C GLU A 9 -10.92 23.22 -4.76
N GLY A 10 -10.24 22.35 -5.53
CA GLY A 10 -10.87 21.63 -6.64
C GLY A 10 -11.99 20.69 -6.19
N ASN A 11 -11.86 20.05 -5.02
CA ASN A 11 -12.96 19.27 -4.44
C ASN A 11 -14.13 20.18 -4.06
N ARG A 12 -13.83 21.34 -3.44
CA ARG A 12 -14.82 22.30 -2.98
C ARG A 12 -15.63 22.89 -4.13
N GLN A 13 -15.03 23.21 -5.25
CA GLN A 13 -15.72 23.68 -6.47
C GLN A 13 -16.74 22.66 -6.97
N LEU A 14 -16.38 21.36 -6.99
CA LEU A 14 -17.31 20.32 -7.41
C LEU A 14 -18.43 20.09 -6.36
N GLN A 15 -18.08 20.13 -5.08
CA GLN A 15 -19.04 19.99 -4.00
C GLN A 15 -20.09 21.10 -4.04
N ASP A 16 -19.70 22.33 -4.31
CA ASP A 16 -20.60 23.47 -4.43
C ASP A 16 -21.47 23.36 -5.69
N ARG A 17 -20.88 22.99 -6.83
CA ARG A 17 -21.61 22.80 -8.08
C ARG A 17 -22.71 21.75 -7.97
N PHE A 18 -22.49 20.68 -7.18
CA PHE A 18 -23.44 19.55 -7.03
C PHE A 18 -24.18 19.58 -5.69
N ASP A 19 -24.14 20.68 -4.95
CA ASP A 19 -24.78 20.86 -3.63
C ASP A 19 -24.46 19.73 -2.64
N SER A 20 -23.21 19.30 -2.61
CA SER A 20 -22.75 18.17 -1.78
C SER A 20 -21.79 18.58 -0.66
N ARG A 21 -21.50 19.88 -0.47
CA ARG A 21 -20.58 20.36 0.56
C ARG A 21 -20.98 19.91 1.95
N ARG A 22 -22.24 20.07 2.32
CA ARG A 22 -22.77 19.71 3.63
C ARG A 22 -22.56 18.22 3.95
N ILE A 23 -22.83 17.32 2.99
CA ILE A 23 -22.61 15.90 3.21
C ILE A 23 -21.11 15.57 3.25
N SER A 24 -20.29 16.23 2.41
CA SER A 24 -18.85 16.03 2.40
C SER A 24 -18.21 16.44 3.74
N ASP A 25 -18.58 17.58 4.30
CA ASP A 25 -18.10 18.03 5.61
C ASP A 25 -18.51 17.04 6.73
N ARG A 26 -19.73 16.52 6.66
CA ARG A 26 -20.21 15.52 7.62
C ARG A 26 -19.44 14.19 7.49
N LEU A 27 -19.10 13.78 6.28
CA LEU A 27 -18.31 12.57 6.02
C LEU A 27 -16.87 12.74 6.54
N GLU A 28 -16.24 13.89 6.34
CA GLU A 28 -14.94 14.19 6.93
C GLU A 28 -15.01 14.16 8.46
N GLU A 29 -15.93 14.87 9.06
CA GLU A 29 -16.14 14.91 10.53
C GLU A 29 -16.33 13.52 11.14
N LYS A 30 -17.11 12.66 10.51
CA LYS A 30 -17.53 11.37 11.09
C LYS A 30 -16.64 10.19 10.73
N LEU A 31 -15.97 10.23 9.59
CA LEU A 31 -15.29 9.06 9.03
C LEU A 31 -13.77 9.20 8.95
N MET A 32 -13.25 10.44 8.83
CA MET A 32 -11.82 10.65 8.78
C MET A 32 -11.19 10.50 10.15
N ARG A 33 -10.10 9.74 10.22
CA ARG A 33 -9.32 9.50 11.42
C ARG A 33 -7.84 9.68 11.11
N LYS A 34 -7.05 9.93 12.14
CA LYS A 34 -5.57 9.99 12.06
C LYS A 34 -4.91 8.75 12.65
N GLU A 35 -5.68 7.94 13.37
CA GLU A 35 -5.20 6.73 14.02
C GLU A 35 -6.00 5.51 13.55
N PHE A 36 -5.31 4.37 13.48
CA PHE A 36 -5.90 3.09 13.13
C PHE A 36 -6.71 2.53 14.31
N SER A 37 -7.92 2.06 14.03
CA SER A 37 -8.69 1.29 14.99
C SER A 37 -8.26 -0.18 14.99
N ALA A 38 -8.69 -0.93 16.01
CA ALA A 38 -8.49 -2.39 16.04
C ALA A 38 -9.11 -3.10 14.82
N ASP A 39 -10.27 -2.61 14.35
CA ASP A 39 -10.96 -3.12 13.16
C ASP A 39 -10.20 -2.80 11.87
N ASP A 40 -9.54 -1.63 11.76
CA ASP A 40 -8.66 -1.33 10.63
C ASP A 40 -7.43 -2.24 10.62
N LYS A 41 -6.83 -2.48 11.80
CA LYS A 41 -5.69 -3.38 11.94
C LYS A 41 -6.05 -4.78 11.45
N GLN A 42 -7.13 -5.34 11.96
CA GLN A 42 -7.61 -6.66 11.53
C GLN A 42 -7.87 -6.72 10.02
N PHE A 43 -8.49 -5.67 9.46
CA PHE A 43 -8.79 -5.59 8.04
C PHE A 43 -7.53 -5.50 7.19
N ILE A 44 -6.63 -4.57 7.49
CA ILE A 44 -5.40 -4.33 6.72
C ILE A 44 -4.47 -5.54 6.79
N GLU A 45 -4.22 -6.06 7.99
CA GLU A 45 -3.30 -7.17 8.19
C GLU A 45 -3.86 -8.51 7.65
N GLY A 46 -5.18 -8.61 7.52
CA GLY A 46 -5.83 -9.78 6.92
C GLY A 46 -5.79 -9.82 5.39
N LEU A 47 -5.44 -8.71 4.73
CA LEU A 47 -5.41 -8.67 3.26
C LEU A 47 -4.07 -9.13 2.69
N PRO A 48 -4.09 -9.92 1.59
CA PRO A 48 -2.87 -10.35 0.90
C PRO A 48 -2.37 -9.34 -0.14
N TYR A 49 -3.01 -8.20 -0.30
CA TYR A 49 -2.62 -7.15 -1.25
C TYR A 49 -3.23 -5.78 -0.91
N PHE A 50 -2.64 -4.76 -1.50
CA PHE A 50 -3.20 -3.41 -1.58
C PHE A 50 -2.67 -2.68 -2.82
N PHE A 51 -3.23 -1.51 -3.12
CA PHE A 51 -2.73 -0.63 -4.19
C PHE A 51 -2.04 0.57 -3.58
N LEU A 52 -0.84 0.87 -4.08
CA LEU A 52 -0.01 1.99 -3.66
C LEU A 52 0.04 3.04 -4.78
N ALA A 53 -0.47 4.21 -4.49
CA ALA A 53 -0.31 5.39 -5.33
C ALA A 53 0.87 6.23 -4.82
N THR A 54 1.73 6.64 -5.74
CA THR A 54 2.90 7.51 -5.51
C THR A 54 2.93 8.59 -6.58
N ALA A 55 3.76 9.61 -6.39
CA ALA A 55 4.04 10.59 -7.42
C ALA A 55 5.54 10.92 -7.43
N ASP A 56 6.07 11.28 -8.59
CA ASP A 56 7.44 11.78 -8.69
C ASP A 56 7.56 13.24 -8.17
N ALA A 57 8.76 13.81 -8.26
CA ALA A 57 9.02 15.17 -7.79
C ALA A 57 8.19 16.26 -8.52
N GLU A 58 7.74 15.98 -9.74
CA GLU A 58 6.88 16.87 -10.53
C GLU A 58 5.37 16.58 -10.32
N GLY A 59 5.03 15.65 -9.43
CA GLY A 59 3.66 15.30 -9.13
C GLY A 59 3.01 14.36 -10.15
N ARG A 60 3.77 13.74 -11.06
CA ARG A 60 3.23 12.75 -12.02
C ARG A 60 2.92 11.45 -11.29
N PRO A 61 1.66 10.97 -11.35
CA PRO A 61 1.23 9.83 -10.55
C PRO A 61 1.70 8.49 -11.10
N ASP A 62 1.83 7.53 -10.19
CA ASP A 62 2.01 6.11 -10.47
C ASP A 62 1.14 5.29 -9.52
N CYS A 63 0.67 4.13 -9.96
CA CYS A 63 -0.11 3.23 -9.14
C CYS A 63 0.38 1.80 -9.32
N SER A 64 0.69 1.12 -8.21
CA SER A 64 1.22 -0.22 -8.21
C SER A 64 0.44 -1.17 -7.31
N PHE A 65 0.38 -2.42 -7.69
CA PHE A 65 -0.07 -3.53 -6.85
C PHE A 65 1.07 -3.93 -5.89
N LYS A 66 0.74 -4.13 -4.62
CA LYS A 66 1.62 -4.69 -3.61
C LYS A 66 0.95 -5.92 -3.01
N GLY A 67 1.65 -7.03 -2.97
CA GLY A 67 1.09 -8.30 -2.49
C GLY A 67 2.06 -9.08 -1.63
N GLY A 68 1.51 -9.93 -0.76
CA GLY A 68 2.23 -10.80 0.15
C GLY A 68 1.28 -11.75 0.87
N ALA A 69 1.80 -12.54 1.80
CA ALA A 69 0.94 -13.30 2.71
C ALA A 69 0.18 -12.35 3.64
N PRO A 70 -1.04 -12.70 4.12
CA PRO A 70 -1.67 -11.94 5.20
C PRO A 70 -0.69 -11.66 6.34
N GLY A 71 -0.68 -10.42 6.82
CA GLY A 71 0.31 -9.93 7.80
C GLY A 71 1.59 -9.36 7.20
N PHE A 72 1.74 -9.32 5.85
CA PHE A 72 2.86 -8.62 5.23
C PHE A 72 2.79 -7.10 5.41
N VAL A 73 1.59 -6.55 5.50
CA VAL A 73 1.36 -5.18 5.97
C VAL A 73 1.10 -5.20 7.45
N ARG A 74 1.75 -4.32 8.21
CA ARG A 74 1.65 -4.25 9.68
C ARG A 74 1.33 -2.85 10.16
N ILE A 75 0.42 -2.74 11.10
CA ILE A 75 0.20 -1.51 11.87
C ILE A 75 1.22 -1.50 13.02
N THR A 76 2.20 -0.63 12.95
CA THR A 76 3.35 -0.55 13.86
C THR A 76 3.22 0.55 14.91
N GLY A 77 2.21 1.40 14.77
CA GLY A 77 1.89 2.48 15.71
C GLY A 77 0.48 3.00 15.51
N PRO A 78 0.00 3.92 16.35
CA PRO A 78 -1.34 4.48 16.22
C PRO A 78 -1.66 5.04 14.84
N SER A 79 -0.69 5.69 14.19
CA SER A 79 -0.82 6.28 12.85
C SER A 79 0.22 5.75 11.87
N GLU A 80 0.89 4.64 12.19
CA GLU A 80 1.97 4.12 11.36
C GLU A 80 1.64 2.74 10.82
N ILE A 81 1.95 2.54 9.54
CA ILE A 81 1.84 1.28 8.81
C ILE A 81 3.19 0.98 8.16
N ALA A 82 3.59 -0.29 8.14
CA ALA A 82 4.79 -0.75 7.48
C ALA A 82 4.51 -1.92 6.54
N PHE A 83 5.25 -1.99 5.44
CA PHE A 83 5.19 -3.12 4.52
C PHE A 83 6.55 -3.35 3.84
N PRO A 84 6.85 -4.60 3.45
CA PRO A 84 8.10 -4.93 2.79
C PRO A 84 8.08 -4.57 1.29
N ASP A 85 9.27 -4.34 0.76
CA ASP A 85 9.54 -4.51 -0.66
C ASP A 85 10.23 -5.86 -0.87
N TYR A 86 9.69 -6.65 -1.78
CA TYR A 86 10.20 -7.97 -2.14
C TYR A 86 11.00 -7.91 -3.44
N ASP A 87 11.73 -9.00 -3.75
CA ASP A 87 12.41 -9.14 -5.04
C ASP A 87 11.43 -8.90 -6.20
N GLY A 88 11.77 -7.94 -7.06
CA GLY A 88 10.95 -7.50 -8.17
C GLY A 88 11.76 -7.42 -9.46
N ASN A 89 11.38 -6.51 -10.33
CA ASN A 89 12.01 -6.31 -11.65
C ASN A 89 13.18 -5.31 -11.62
N GLY A 90 13.59 -4.80 -10.46
CA GLY A 90 14.67 -3.83 -10.32
C GLY A 90 14.33 -2.39 -10.73
N MET A 91 13.12 -2.10 -11.15
CA MET A 91 12.71 -0.74 -11.57
C MET A 91 12.61 0.23 -10.41
N PHE A 92 12.30 -0.23 -9.18
CA PHE A 92 12.08 0.61 -8.00
C PHE A 92 11.15 1.81 -8.23
N LYS A 93 10.20 1.70 -9.18
CA LYS A 93 9.38 2.85 -9.63
C LYS A 93 8.65 3.52 -8.47
N SER A 94 7.93 2.75 -7.64
CA SER A 94 7.18 3.30 -6.50
C SER A 94 8.13 3.80 -5.41
N LEU A 95 9.21 3.06 -5.09
CA LEU A 95 10.13 3.43 -4.01
C LEU A 95 10.99 4.64 -4.42
N GLY A 96 11.39 4.72 -5.68
CA GLY A 96 12.07 5.90 -6.21
C GLY A 96 11.18 7.15 -6.16
N ASN A 97 9.89 7.00 -6.45
CA ASN A 97 8.94 8.10 -6.25
C ASN A 97 8.87 8.53 -4.79
N ILE A 98 8.78 7.59 -3.83
CA ILE A 98 8.74 7.89 -2.38
C ILE A 98 10.00 8.65 -1.93
N VAL A 99 11.18 8.27 -2.44
CA VAL A 99 12.43 8.99 -2.13
C VAL A 99 12.40 10.44 -2.62
N ALA A 100 11.77 10.70 -3.77
CA ALA A 100 11.67 12.03 -4.36
C ALA A 100 10.49 12.84 -3.83
N ASN A 101 9.38 12.18 -3.50
CA ASN A 101 8.14 12.75 -3.02
C ASN A 101 7.47 11.76 -2.06
N ALA A 102 7.51 12.08 -0.78
CA ALA A 102 7.04 11.20 0.28
C ALA A 102 5.51 11.01 0.31
N ASP A 103 4.72 11.82 -0.38
CA ASP A 103 3.25 11.73 -0.35
C ASP A 103 2.76 10.47 -1.06
N VAL A 104 1.96 9.67 -0.35
CA VAL A 104 1.43 8.40 -0.83
C VAL A 104 -0.06 8.24 -0.52
N GLY A 105 -0.70 7.40 -1.35
CA GLY A 105 -2.06 6.92 -1.11
C GLY A 105 -2.10 5.40 -1.15
N LEU A 106 -2.68 4.78 -0.11
CA LEU A 106 -2.89 3.35 -0.06
C LEU A 106 -4.39 3.05 -0.16
N LEU A 107 -4.74 2.10 -1.02
CA LEU A 107 -6.10 1.58 -1.13
C LEU A 107 -6.11 0.11 -0.72
N PHE A 108 -6.67 -0.15 0.44
CA PHE A 108 -7.01 -1.50 0.91
C PHE A 108 -8.42 -1.83 0.45
N ILE A 109 -8.59 -2.96 -0.24
CA ILE A 109 -9.87 -3.36 -0.81
C ILE A 109 -10.06 -4.87 -0.72
N ALA A 110 -11.13 -5.30 -0.06
CA ALA A 110 -11.60 -6.68 -0.10
C ALA A 110 -12.69 -6.80 -1.19
N MET A 111 -12.52 -7.79 -2.07
CA MET A 111 -13.45 -8.11 -3.16
C MET A 111 -14.10 -9.48 -2.97
N HIS A 112 -13.91 -10.11 -1.81
CA HIS A 112 -14.47 -11.41 -1.42
C HIS A 112 -15.30 -11.27 -0.15
N ASP A 113 -16.17 -12.20 0.12
CA ASP A 113 -17.09 -12.24 1.25
C ASP A 113 -17.90 -10.94 1.41
N LYS A 114 -17.44 -10.03 2.26
CA LYS A 114 -18.05 -8.72 2.48
C LYS A 114 -17.19 -7.63 1.86
N PRO A 115 -17.54 -7.12 0.67
CA PRO A 115 -16.78 -6.05 0.03
C PRO A 115 -16.56 -4.86 0.97
N ARG A 116 -15.30 -4.46 1.13
CA ARG A 116 -14.90 -3.35 1.99
C ARG A 116 -13.71 -2.63 1.37
N ARG A 117 -13.59 -1.33 1.60
CA ARG A 117 -12.39 -0.57 1.26
C ARG A 117 -12.07 0.48 2.31
N LEU A 118 -10.76 0.70 2.48
CA LEU A 118 -10.19 1.71 3.34
C LEU A 118 -9.11 2.45 2.56
N ARG A 119 -9.06 3.77 2.69
CA ARG A 119 -7.99 4.61 2.16
C ARG A 119 -7.12 5.12 3.29
N VAL A 120 -5.82 5.14 3.02
CA VAL A 120 -4.82 5.77 3.88
C VAL A 120 -4.02 6.72 3.02
N ASN A 121 -4.04 8.01 3.36
CA ASN A 121 -3.15 9.00 2.77
C ASN A 121 -2.13 9.42 3.81
N GLY A 122 -0.88 9.55 3.42
CA GLY A 122 0.19 9.84 4.37
C GLY A 122 1.51 10.16 3.71
N SER A 123 2.55 10.19 4.53
CA SER A 123 3.93 10.40 4.11
C SER A 123 4.73 9.13 4.35
N ALA A 124 5.51 8.70 3.36
CA ALA A 124 6.26 7.45 3.37
C ALA A 124 7.77 7.68 3.43
N SER A 125 8.48 6.68 3.97
CA SER A 125 9.94 6.56 3.91
C SER A 125 10.33 5.13 3.55
N VAL A 126 11.54 4.96 2.99
CA VAL A 126 12.11 3.67 2.60
C VAL A 126 13.38 3.43 3.41
N SER A 127 13.57 2.21 3.94
CA SER A 127 14.73 1.85 4.75
C SER A 127 15.26 0.47 4.37
N ASP A 128 16.58 0.34 4.33
CA ASP A 128 17.35 -0.91 4.16
C ASP A 128 17.93 -1.45 5.49
N ASN A 129 17.66 -0.77 6.60
CA ASN A 129 18.13 -1.15 7.94
C ASN A 129 17.00 -1.17 8.99
N ASP A 130 15.74 -1.31 8.54
CA ASP A 130 14.59 -1.38 9.42
C ASP A 130 14.57 -2.71 10.20
N PRO A 131 14.23 -2.70 11.52
CA PRO A 131 14.13 -3.93 12.31
C PRO A 131 13.21 -5.00 11.74
N LEU A 132 12.14 -4.62 11.03
CA LEU A 132 11.21 -5.55 10.41
C LEU A 132 11.84 -6.41 9.30
N LEU A 133 13.01 -6.02 8.76
CA LEU A 133 13.74 -6.85 7.81
C LEU A 133 14.14 -8.22 8.40
N ALA A 134 14.39 -8.28 9.70
CA ALA A 134 14.70 -9.53 10.39
C ALA A 134 13.46 -10.41 10.64
N GLU A 135 12.26 -9.84 10.53
CA GLU A 135 10.99 -10.51 10.84
C GLU A 135 10.20 -10.93 9.59
N ILE A 136 10.39 -10.24 8.47
CA ILE A 136 9.61 -10.48 7.25
C ILE A 136 10.49 -11.20 6.23
N VAL A 137 10.19 -12.47 6.02
CA VAL A 137 10.92 -13.33 5.08
C VAL A 137 10.86 -12.76 3.68
N GLY A 138 12.01 -12.65 3.02
CA GLY A 138 12.14 -12.15 1.65
C GLY A 138 12.06 -10.63 1.49
N ALA A 139 11.94 -9.88 2.59
CA ALA A 139 11.98 -8.42 2.53
C ALA A 139 13.40 -7.93 2.21
N HIS A 140 13.51 -6.98 1.29
CA HIS A 140 14.77 -6.30 0.93
C HIS A 140 14.81 -4.89 1.49
N LEU A 141 13.65 -4.24 1.51
CA LEU A 141 13.45 -2.91 2.06
C LEU A 141 12.15 -2.89 2.86
N ILE A 142 12.03 -1.96 3.77
CA ILE A 142 10.77 -1.65 4.45
C ILE A 142 10.33 -0.25 4.08
N VAL A 143 9.06 -0.13 3.75
CA VAL A 143 8.39 1.17 3.59
C VAL A 143 7.56 1.42 4.84
N ARG A 144 7.77 2.57 5.49
CA ARG A 144 6.93 3.06 6.59
C ARG A 144 6.10 4.23 6.12
N VAL A 145 4.84 4.26 6.51
CA VAL A 145 3.90 5.33 6.15
C VAL A 145 3.28 5.88 7.43
N THR A 146 3.48 7.16 7.68
CA THR A 146 2.74 7.90 8.69
C THR A 146 1.45 8.42 8.10
N ALA A 147 0.31 7.94 8.60
CA ALA A 147 -1.01 8.29 8.10
C ALA A 147 -1.38 9.74 8.49
N ARG A 148 -1.81 10.51 7.50
CA ARG A 148 -2.41 11.85 7.64
C ARG A 148 -3.93 11.78 7.67
N ALA A 149 -4.51 10.87 6.89
CA ALA A 149 -5.94 10.63 6.84
C ALA A 149 -6.24 9.15 6.57
N ILE A 150 -7.12 8.58 7.38
CA ILE A 150 -7.63 7.21 7.28
C ILE A 150 -9.14 7.30 7.17
N PHE A 151 -9.73 6.81 6.09
CA PHE A 151 -11.17 6.91 5.89
C PHE A 151 -11.74 5.79 5.01
N PRO A 152 -12.91 5.22 5.38
CA PRO A 152 -13.61 4.24 4.56
C PRO A 152 -14.36 4.94 3.41
N ASN A 153 -14.68 4.16 2.39
CA ASN A 153 -15.65 4.55 1.36
C ASN A 153 -16.71 3.46 1.19
N CYS A 154 -17.88 3.87 0.72
CA CYS A 154 -18.97 2.95 0.40
C CYS A 154 -18.50 1.86 -0.59
N PRO A 155 -18.75 0.55 -0.32
CA PRO A 155 -18.33 -0.55 -1.19
C PRO A 155 -19.28 -0.81 -2.36
N ARG A 156 -20.26 0.04 -2.59
CA ARG A 156 -21.43 -0.15 -3.49
C ARG A 156 -21.10 -0.72 -4.88
N TYR A 157 -19.93 -0.38 -5.43
CA TYR A 157 -19.51 -0.79 -6.77
C TYR A 157 -18.32 -1.76 -6.75
N ILE A 158 -17.98 -2.32 -5.59
CA ILE A 158 -16.95 -3.36 -5.51
C ILE A 158 -17.61 -4.67 -5.91
N PRO A 159 -17.14 -5.36 -6.96
CA PRO A 159 -17.66 -6.67 -7.32
C PRO A 159 -17.26 -7.71 -6.26
N THR A 160 -18.07 -8.75 -6.10
CA THR A 160 -17.67 -9.94 -5.33
C THR A 160 -16.90 -10.88 -6.25
N MET A 161 -15.69 -11.23 -5.85
CA MET A 161 -14.81 -12.19 -6.53
C MET A 161 -14.80 -13.51 -5.76
N GLY A 162 -14.38 -14.59 -6.43
CA GLY A 162 -14.21 -15.91 -5.81
C GLY A 162 -13.01 -16.00 -4.87
N ALA A 163 -12.58 -17.23 -4.55
CA ALA A 163 -11.46 -17.49 -3.66
C ALA A 163 -10.15 -16.84 -4.16
N ILE A 164 -9.34 -16.36 -3.22
CA ILE A 164 -8.00 -15.85 -3.50
C ILE A 164 -7.02 -17.00 -3.29
N GLU A 165 -6.27 -17.35 -4.34
CA GLU A 165 -5.15 -18.30 -4.24
C GLU A 165 -3.83 -17.52 -4.07
N PRO A 166 -2.97 -17.90 -3.10
CA PRO A 166 -1.66 -17.28 -2.94
C PRO A 166 -0.80 -17.44 -4.20
N SER A 167 -0.07 -16.39 -4.56
CA SER A 167 0.94 -16.50 -5.62
C SER A 167 2.08 -17.41 -5.19
N MET A 168 2.58 -18.25 -6.10
CA MET A 168 3.75 -19.10 -5.88
C MET A 168 5.04 -18.30 -5.56
N TYR A 169 5.04 -17.00 -5.82
CA TYR A 169 6.18 -16.11 -5.54
C TYR A 169 6.11 -15.47 -4.14
N VAL A 170 5.04 -15.71 -3.38
CA VAL A 170 4.96 -15.21 -1.99
C VAL A 170 6.04 -15.89 -1.15
N PRO A 171 6.93 -15.13 -0.48
CA PRO A 171 7.99 -15.71 0.32
C PRO A 171 7.46 -16.57 1.47
N ILE A 172 8.01 -17.77 1.61
CA ILE A 172 7.68 -18.72 2.69
C ILE A 172 8.98 -19.08 3.40
N ALA A 173 8.95 -19.02 4.74
CA ALA A 173 10.11 -19.40 5.56
C ALA A 173 10.61 -20.81 5.24
N GLY A 174 11.92 -20.94 5.02
CA GLY A 174 12.56 -22.22 4.67
C GLY A 174 12.32 -22.74 3.26
N GLN A 175 11.68 -21.94 2.39
CA GLN A 175 11.47 -22.28 0.99
C GLN A 175 12.07 -21.21 0.08
N ASP A 176 12.79 -21.65 -0.95
CA ASP A 176 13.22 -20.74 -2.02
C ASP A 176 12.03 -20.49 -2.95
N ALA A 177 11.66 -19.22 -3.12
CA ALA A 177 10.67 -18.85 -4.13
C ALA A 177 11.19 -19.17 -5.53
N PRO A 178 10.34 -19.66 -6.45
CA PRO A 178 10.78 -19.97 -7.81
C PRO A 178 11.30 -18.72 -8.51
N GLU A 179 12.27 -18.89 -9.40
CA GLU A 179 12.76 -17.78 -10.19
C GLU A 179 11.78 -17.48 -11.33
N PRO A 180 11.38 -16.21 -11.53
CA PRO A 180 10.50 -15.83 -12.63
C PRO A 180 11.15 -16.13 -13.99
N ALA A 181 10.43 -16.80 -14.88
CA ALA A 181 10.94 -17.26 -16.18
C ALA A 181 11.54 -16.15 -17.05
N TRP A 182 11.03 -14.91 -16.96
CA TRP A 182 11.51 -13.78 -17.73
C TRP A 182 12.98 -13.41 -17.44
N LYS A 183 13.50 -13.71 -16.25
CA LYS A 183 14.91 -13.50 -15.89
C LYS A 183 15.85 -14.33 -16.76
N GLY A 184 15.38 -15.45 -17.33
CA GLY A 184 16.13 -16.28 -18.26
C GLY A 184 16.02 -15.87 -19.73
N PHE A 185 15.22 -14.87 -20.07
CA PHE A 185 15.05 -14.43 -21.46
C PHE A 185 16.34 -13.81 -22.02
N ALA A 186 16.61 -14.05 -23.29
CA ALA A 186 17.84 -13.61 -23.94
C ALA A 186 18.12 -12.12 -23.81
N ASP A 187 17.07 -11.30 -23.82
CA ASP A 187 17.15 -9.84 -23.74
C ASP A 187 17.47 -9.31 -22.34
N PHE A 188 17.41 -10.16 -21.31
CA PHE A 188 17.53 -9.70 -19.92
C PHE A 188 18.56 -10.46 -19.09
N LYS A 189 18.85 -11.72 -19.42
CA LYS A 189 19.65 -12.62 -18.58
C LYS A 189 21.06 -12.12 -18.21
N ASP A 190 21.64 -11.26 -19.03
CA ASP A 190 22.97 -10.67 -18.83
C ASP A 190 22.94 -9.39 -17.98
N CYS A 191 21.74 -8.83 -17.75
CA CYS A 191 21.50 -7.62 -16.97
C CYS A 191 20.91 -7.90 -15.58
N ILE A 192 20.54 -9.16 -15.28
CA ILE A 192 19.91 -9.51 -14.01
C ILE A 192 20.94 -9.49 -12.89
N HIS A 193 20.67 -8.66 -11.88
CA HIS A 193 21.45 -8.70 -10.66
C HIS A 193 21.24 -10.06 -9.94
N PRO A 194 22.30 -10.72 -9.46
CA PRO A 194 22.16 -11.95 -8.68
C PRO A 194 21.20 -11.72 -7.51
N ARG A 195 20.25 -12.64 -7.33
CA ARG A 195 19.35 -12.62 -6.17
C ARG A 195 20.20 -12.62 -4.91
N GLN A 196 19.97 -11.65 -4.04
CA GLN A 196 20.58 -11.73 -2.71
C GLN A 196 20.03 -12.97 -2.01
N PRO A 197 20.89 -13.78 -1.37
CA PRO A 197 20.44 -14.96 -0.66
C PRO A 197 19.39 -14.52 0.37
N THR A 198 18.21 -15.16 0.31
CA THR A 198 17.18 -14.99 1.34
C THR A 198 17.81 -15.26 2.70
N PHE A 199 17.58 -14.35 3.62
CA PHE A 199 18.03 -14.49 5.01
C PHE A 199 17.51 -15.86 5.53
N LYS A 200 18.44 -16.78 5.75
CA LYS A 200 18.17 -18.02 6.47
C LYS A 200 18.24 -17.67 7.95
N GLY A 201 17.07 -17.31 8.54
CA GLY A 201 16.93 -17.16 9.98
C GLY A 201 17.15 -18.46 10.72
#